data_052eb8ed1b45479658aae1a005b98e7f
#
_entry.id   052eb8ed1b45479658aae1a005b98e7f
#
_cell.length_a   1.000
_cell.length_b   1.000
_cell.length_c   1.000
_cell.angle_alpha   90.00
_cell.angle_beta   90.00
_cell.angle_gamma   90.00
#
_symmetry.space_group_name_H-M   'P 1'
#
loop_
_entity.id
_entity.type
_entity.pdbx_description
1 polymer ?
#
loop_
_entity_poly.entity_id
_entity_poly.type
_entity_poly.pdbx_seq_one_letter_code
_entity_poly.pdbx_strand_id
1 'polypeptide(L)'
;MGYELKFLPPALREWEKLGDTIRLQFKKKLSERLQYPVVPADRLHGFPNHYKIKLRSSGYRLVYEVAAEEITVYVIAVGKRDGSAVYKQAKKRGR
;
A
#
# COMPACT_ATOMS: atom_id res chain seq x y z
N MET A 1 -19.58 1.18 5.35
CA MET A 1 -19.03 -0.09 4.87
C MET A 1 -17.63 0.12 4.33
N GLY A 2 -16.74 -0.81 4.59
CA GLY A 2 -15.37 -0.68 4.16
C GLY A 2 -15.08 -1.41 2.87
N TYR A 3 -13.93 -1.13 2.31
CA TYR A 3 -13.40 -1.86 1.17
C TYR A 3 -12.78 -3.16 1.65
N GLU A 4 -12.74 -4.17 0.78
CA GLU A 4 -12.00 -5.38 1.07
C GLU A 4 -10.51 -5.16 0.84
N LEU A 5 -9.68 -5.92 1.55
CA LEU A 5 -8.23 -5.83 1.42
C LEU A 5 -7.71 -7.09 0.74
N LYS A 6 -6.96 -6.89 -0.32
CA LYS A 6 -6.28 -7.99 -1.03
C LYS A 6 -4.84 -7.59 -1.29
N PHE A 7 -3.99 -8.57 -1.45
CA PHE A 7 -2.57 -8.37 -1.75
C PHE A 7 -2.24 -9.03 -3.08
N LEU A 8 -1.44 -8.35 -3.90
CA LEU A 8 -0.80 -9.06 -5.00
C LEU A 8 0.19 -10.07 -4.42
N PRO A 9 0.38 -11.25 -5.04
CA PRO A 9 1.27 -12.27 -4.48
C PRO A 9 2.66 -11.76 -4.09
N PRO A 10 3.37 -10.97 -4.92
CA PRO A 10 4.66 -10.43 -4.48
C PRO A 10 4.55 -9.50 -3.29
N ALA A 11 3.48 -8.71 -3.22
CA ALA A 11 3.28 -7.80 -2.09
C ALA A 11 3.01 -8.56 -0.80
N LEU A 12 2.28 -9.66 -0.89
CA LEU A 12 2.02 -10.49 0.29
C LEU A 12 3.32 -11.07 0.83
N ARG A 13 4.22 -11.51 -0.03
CA ARG A 13 5.53 -12.00 0.39
C ARG A 13 6.34 -10.91 1.09
N GLU A 14 6.30 -9.70 0.56
CA GLU A 14 6.97 -8.56 1.19
C GLU A 14 6.36 -8.24 2.55
N TRP A 15 5.04 -8.30 2.64
CA TRP A 15 4.32 -8.09 3.88
C TRP A 15 4.70 -9.10 4.95
N GLU A 16 4.81 -10.36 4.56
CA GLU A 16 5.14 -11.44 5.49
C GLU A 16 6.56 -11.33 6.05
N LYS A 17 7.45 -10.65 5.32
CA LYS A 17 8.83 -10.43 5.76
C LYS A 17 8.97 -9.26 6.71
N LEU A 18 7.93 -8.46 6.90
CA LEU A 18 7.99 -7.33 7.82
C LEU A 18 8.07 -7.82 9.27
N GLY A 19 8.80 -7.07 10.10
CA GLY A 19 8.77 -7.29 11.53
C GLY A 19 7.38 -7.02 12.10
N ASP A 20 7.08 -7.61 13.24
CA ASP A 20 5.74 -7.51 13.83
C ASP A 20 5.32 -6.06 14.09
N THR A 21 6.23 -5.23 14.58
CA THR A 21 5.93 -3.83 14.89
C THR A 21 5.53 -3.05 13.64
N ILE A 22 6.31 -3.22 12.57
CA ILE A 22 6.04 -2.52 11.31
C ILE A 22 4.72 -2.99 10.71
N ARG A 23 4.51 -4.31 10.71
CA ARG A 23 3.28 -4.87 10.18
C ARG A 23 2.05 -4.38 10.94
N LEU A 24 2.16 -4.30 12.25
CA LEU A 24 1.05 -3.81 13.08
C LEU A 24 0.74 -2.34 12.78
N GLN A 25 1.77 -1.52 12.58
CA GLN A 25 1.58 -0.12 12.23
C GLN A 25 0.87 0.02 10.89
N PHE A 26 1.26 -0.78 9.90
CA PHE A 26 0.58 -0.78 8.60
C PHE A 26 -0.86 -1.28 8.73
N LYS A 27 -1.10 -2.30 9.53
CA LYS A 27 -2.47 -2.82 9.74
C LYS A 27 -3.39 -1.73 10.26
N LYS A 28 -2.92 -0.94 11.21
CA LYS A 28 -3.70 0.15 11.78
C LYS A 28 -4.05 1.18 10.71
N LYS A 29 -3.06 1.58 9.91
CA LYS A 29 -3.29 2.56 8.84
C LYS A 29 -4.15 1.99 7.72
N LEU A 30 -3.97 0.73 7.36
CA LEU A 30 -4.80 0.08 6.36
C LEU A 30 -6.27 0.02 6.81
N SER A 31 -6.49 -0.24 8.09
CA SER A 31 -7.84 -0.26 8.63
C SER A 31 -8.57 1.07 8.37
N GLU A 32 -7.85 2.18 8.55
CA GLU A 32 -8.40 3.51 8.25
C GLU A 32 -8.63 3.69 6.76
N ARG A 33 -7.66 3.27 5.93
CA ARG A 33 -7.75 3.41 4.47
C ARG A 33 -8.84 2.55 3.86
N LEU A 34 -9.21 1.44 4.50
CA LEU A 34 -10.30 0.62 4.01
C LEU A 34 -11.65 1.33 4.18
N GLN A 35 -11.74 2.27 5.12
CA GLN A 35 -12.94 3.09 5.27
C GLN A 35 -12.95 4.24 4.27
N TYR A 36 -11.80 4.89 4.08
CA TYR A 36 -11.65 6.05 3.20
C TYR A 36 -10.35 5.92 2.41
N PRO A 37 -10.35 5.11 1.34
CA PRO A 37 -9.09 4.81 0.63
C PRO A 37 -8.55 5.93 -0.24
N VAL A 38 -9.39 6.87 -0.64
CA VAL A 38 -8.95 7.97 -1.50
C VAL A 38 -8.44 9.10 -0.61
N VAL A 39 -7.12 9.24 -0.53
CA VAL A 39 -6.46 10.24 0.30
C VAL A 39 -5.61 11.11 -0.63
N PRO A 40 -6.12 12.27 -1.07
CA PRO A 40 -5.42 13.08 -2.09
C PRO A 40 -3.98 13.41 -1.75
N ALA A 41 -3.69 13.67 -0.48
CA ALA A 41 -2.33 14.02 -0.04
C ALA A 41 -1.33 12.88 -0.28
N ASP A 42 -1.79 11.65 -0.37
CA ASP A 42 -0.95 10.48 -0.54
C ASP A 42 -1.06 9.85 -1.92
N ARG A 43 -1.66 10.54 -2.85
CA ARG A 43 -1.79 10.05 -4.22
C ARG A 43 -0.44 10.00 -4.92
N LEU A 44 -0.20 8.93 -5.67
CA LEU A 44 1.01 8.78 -6.46
C LEU A 44 0.79 9.34 -7.86
N HIS A 45 1.68 10.22 -8.28
CA HIS A 45 1.64 10.80 -9.62
C HIS A 45 2.03 9.75 -10.65
N GLY A 46 1.31 9.71 -11.76
CA GLY A 46 1.58 8.76 -12.83
C GLY A 46 1.05 7.35 -12.56
N PHE A 47 0.33 7.17 -11.46
CA PHE A 47 -0.26 5.88 -11.09
C PHE A 47 -1.75 6.10 -10.84
N PRO A 48 -2.61 5.87 -11.83
CA PRO A 48 -4.05 6.06 -11.61
C PRO A 48 -4.55 5.23 -10.42
N ASN A 49 -5.26 5.90 -9.51
CA ASN A 49 -5.89 5.26 -8.35
C ASN A 49 -4.91 4.61 -7.37
N HIS A 50 -3.64 5.00 -7.40
CA HIS A 50 -2.64 4.47 -6.48
C HIS A 50 -2.31 5.50 -5.40
N TYR A 51 -2.11 5.01 -4.19
CA TYR A 51 -1.85 5.81 -3.01
C TYR A 51 -0.75 5.17 -2.18
N LYS A 52 -0.13 5.94 -1.32
CA LYS A 52 0.94 5.45 -0.46
C LYS A 52 0.58 5.61 1.01
N ILE A 53 1.13 4.73 1.83
CA ILE A 53 1.14 4.87 3.28
C ILE A 53 2.60 4.94 3.69
N LYS A 54 2.97 5.98 4.42
CA LYS A 54 4.34 6.18 4.88
C LYS A 54 4.45 5.95 6.38
N LEU A 55 5.44 5.17 6.79
CA LEU A 55 5.83 5.06 8.19
C LEU A 55 7.12 5.86 8.33
N ARG A 56 6.99 7.11 8.77
CA ARG A 56 8.10 8.06 8.71
C ARG A 56 9.31 7.64 9.52
N SER A 57 9.09 7.15 10.73
CA SER A 57 10.21 6.81 11.63
C SER A 57 11.02 5.63 11.12
N SER A 58 10.40 4.66 10.47
CA SER A 58 11.08 3.46 9.99
C SER A 58 11.51 3.55 8.53
N GLY A 59 10.95 4.48 7.78
CA GLY A 59 11.23 4.61 6.36
C GLY A 59 10.47 3.62 5.49
N TYR A 60 9.59 2.81 6.05
CA TYR A 60 8.81 1.88 5.25
C TYR A 60 7.68 2.58 4.50
N ARG A 61 7.36 2.02 3.35
CA ARG A 61 6.29 2.52 2.47
C ARG A 61 5.44 1.37 2.00
N LEU A 62 4.16 1.64 1.81
CA LEU A 62 3.21 0.68 1.24
C LEU A 62 2.45 1.40 0.13
N VAL A 63 2.33 0.76 -1.02
CA VAL A 63 1.56 1.29 -2.16
C VAL A 63 0.33 0.42 -2.35
N TYR A 64 -0.83 1.06 -2.47
CA TYR A 64 -2.07 0.33 -2.75
C TYR A 64 -2.83 0.99 -3.89
N GLU A 65 -3.66 0.19 -4.53
CA GLU A 65 -4.55 0.65 -5.60
C GLU A 65 -6.00 0.54 -5.13
N VAL A 66 -6.79 1.56 -5.43
CA VAL A 66 -8.22 1.56 -5.13
C VAL A 66 -8.97 1.07 -6.36
N ALA A 67 -9.57 -0.10 -6.25
CA ALA A 67 -10.42 -0.65 -7.30
C ALA A 67 -11.88 -0.40 -6.89
N ALA A 68 -12.37 0.78 -7.19
CA ALA A 68 -13.69 1.22 -6.71
C ALA A 68 -14.83 0.33 -7.19
N GLU A 69 -14.74 -0.17 -8.42
CA GLU A 69 -15.78 -1.04 -8.97
C GLU A 69 -15.86 -2.37 -8.24
N GLU A 70 -14.74 -2.82 -7.67
CA GLU A 70 -14.68 -4.06 -6.90
C GLU A 70 -14.86 -3.82 -5.41
N ILE A 71 -14.92 -2.57 -4.98
CA ILE A 71 -14.91 -2.18 -3.57
C ILE A 71 -13.74 -2.86 -2.86
N THR A 72 -12.56 -2.80 -3.47
CA THR A 72 -11.38 -3.51 -2.99
C THR A 72 -10.16 -2.59 -3.05
N VAL A 73 -9.30 -2.73 -2.04
CA VAL A 73 -7.98 -2.11 -2.00
C VAL A 73 -6.96 -3.22 -2.21
N TYR A 74 -6.13 -3.07 -3.23
CA TYR A 74 -5.06 -4.03 -3.51
C TYR A 74 -3.74 -3.47 -3.05
N VAL A 75 -3.04 -4.20 -2.19
CA VAL A 75 -1.68 -3.84 -1.82
C VAL A 75 -0.76 -4.28 -2.95
N ILE A 76 -0.05 -3.33 -3.53
CA ILE A 76 0.77 -3.53 -4.73
C ILE A 76 2.23 -3.79 -4.37
N ALA A 77 2.77 -3.05 -3.40
CA ALA A 77 4.16 -3.20 -3.00
C ALA A 77 4.37 -2.70 -1.58
N VAL A 78 5.28 -3.34 -0.86
CA VAL A 78 5.66 -2.94 0.50
C VAL A 78 7.17 -3.02 0.60
N GLY A 79 7.80 -1.99 1.17
CA GLY A 79 9.24 -2.02 1.37
C GLY A 79 9.75 -0.72 1.95
N LYS A 80 11.06 -0.66 2.16
CA LYS A 80 11.70 0.56 2.60
C LYS A 80 11.83 1.55 1.44
N ARG A 81 11.83 2.83 1.79
CA ARG A 81 12.05 3.90 0.84
C ARG A 81 13.54 3.97 0.50
N ASP A 82 14.05 2.99 -0.17
CA ASP A 82 15.46 2.92 -0.50
C ASP A 82 15.60 3.17 -1.99
N GLY A 83 16.09 4.36 -2.37
CA GLY A 83 16.19 4.72 -3.78
C GLY A 83 14.87 4.62 -4.53
N SER A 84 13.75 4.82 -3.85
CA SER A 84 12.41 4.70 -4.43
C SER A 84 12.10 3.31 -4.96
N ALA A 85 12.77 2.27 -4.43
CA ALA A 85 12.59 0.91 -4.91
C ALA A 85 11.14 0.43 -4.84
N VAL A 86 10.44 0.75 -3.74
CA VAL A 86 9.05 0.32 -3.58
C VAL A 86 8.16 0.91 -4.67
N TYR A 87 8.40 2.14 -5.08
CA TYR A 87 7.60 2.78 -6.13
C TYR A 87 7.91 2.20 -7.50
N LYS A 88 9.16 1.85 -7.77
CA LYS A 88 9.54 1.17 -9.00
C LYS A 88 8.89 -0.20 -9.11
N GLN A 89 8.84 -0.94 -7.99
CA GLN A 89 8.18 -2.22 -7.96
C GLN A 89 6.68 -2.08 -8.22
N ALA A 90 6.06 -1.07 -7.59
CA ALA A 90 4.64 -0.81 -7.79
C ALA A 90 4.34 -0.54 -9.27
N LYS A 91 5.19 0.24 -9.94
CA LYS A 91 4.99 0.56 -11.34
C LYS A 91 5.06 -0.69 -12.22
N LYS A 92 5.96 -1.62 -11.90
CA LYS A 92 6.10 -2.87 -12.65
C LYS A 92 4.94 -3.82 -12.44
N ARG A 93 4.28 -3.73 -11.29
CA ARG A 93 3.24 -4.67 -10.87
C ARG A 93 1.82 -4.24 -11.21
N GLY A 94 1.63 -3.22 -12.01
CA GLY A 94 0.30 -2.74 -12.35
C GLY A 94 -0.66 -3.89 -12.67
N ARG A 95 -1.92 -3.76 -12.19
CA ARG A 95 -2.94 -4.79 -12.41
C ARG A 95 -3.55 -4.68 -13.78
#